data_46056dc66459606025f27f76521b47aa
#
_entry.id   46056dc66459606025f27f76521b47aa
#
_cell.length_a   1.000
_cell.length_b   1.000
_cell.length_c   1.000
_cell.angle_alpha   90.00
_cell.angle_beta   90.00
_cell.angle_gamma   90.00
#
_symmetry.space_group_name_H-M   'P 1'
#
loop_
_entity.id
_entity.type
_entity.pdbx_description
1 polymer ?
#
loop_
_entity_poly.entity_id
_entity_poly.type
_entity_poly.pdbx_seq_one_letter_code
_entity_poly.pdbx_strand_id
1 'polypeptide(L)'
;MKLTLKIWRQKNASDKGGFATYPVDHVSKDMSFLEMLDVLNDQLTEKGEDPVHFDHDCREGICGMCSLYINGKPHGPLQTTTCQLHMRSFNDGETITIEPWRAKAFPVVKDLVVNRSAFDRIIQAGGYVSVNTGGVPDANEIPIPKTIADLAMDAAQCIGCGACVAACKNASAMLFTSAKISQLALLPQGQVERKTRAEKMVAQMDAEGFGACTNTGACEAECPKGISITNIARMNREYFSAVVSSENV
;
A
#
# COMPACT_ATOMS: atom_id res chain seq x y z
N MET A 1 -29.42 1.59 -5.67
CA MET A 1 -28.79 0.96 -6.82
C MET A 1 -28.89 -0.56 -6.67
N LYS A 2 -28.97 -1.27 -7.78
CA LYS A 2 -28.83 -2.73 -7.85
C LYS A 2 -27.49 -3.02 -8.51
N LEU A 3 -26.72 -3.93 -7.95
CA LEU A 3 -25.37 -4.27 -8.43
C LEU A 3 -25.19 -5.78 -8.50
N THR A 4 -24.29 -6.21 -9.36
CA THR A 4 -23.82 -7.59 -9.39
C THR A 4 -22.34 -7.60 -8.99
N LEU A 5 -22.01 -8.22 -7.85
CA LEU A 5 -20.65 -8.31 -7.38
C LEU A 5 -20.04 -9.64 -7.76
N LYS A 6 -18.94 -9.63 -8.52
CA LYS A 6 -18.15 -10.79 -8.89
C LYS A 6 -16.90 -10.81 -8.00
N ILE A 7 -16.97 -11.56 -6.90
CA ILE A 7 -15.98 -11.52 -5.82
C ILE A 7 -15.11 -12.78 -5.83
N TRP A 8 -13.80 -12.60 -5.69
CA TRP A 8 -12.88 -13.70 -5.50
C TRP A 8 -13.08 -14.34 -4.12
N ARG A 9 -13.29 -15.66 -4.10
CA ARG A 9 -13.43 -16.45 -2.88
C ARG A 9 -12.33 -17.50 -2.84
N GLN A 10 -11.65 -17.59 -1.71
CA GLN A 10 -10.53 -18.51 -1.49
C GLN A 10 -10.42 -18.84 -0.01
N LYS A 11 -10.45 -20.12 0.36
CA LYS A 11 -10.49 -20.54 1.76
C LYS A 11 -9.18 -20.31 2.51
N ASN A 12 -8.04 -20.45 1.82
CA ASN A 12 -6.69 -20.29 2.38
C ASN A 12 -5.65 -20.18 1.24
N ALA A 13 -4.38 -20.02 1.59
CA ALA A 13 -3.28 -19.85 0.63
C ALA A 13 -3.07 -21.05 -0.32
N SER A 14 -3.44 -22.26 0.07
CA SER A 14 -3.29 -23.47 -0.76
C SER A 14 -4.52 -23.78 -1.62
N ASP A 15 -5.63 -23.11 -1.39
CA ASP A 15 -6.84 -23.23 -2.22
C ASP A 15 -6.64 -22.52 -3.56
N LYS A 16 -7.18 -23.12 -4.62
CA LYS A 16 -7.14 -22.52 -5.96
C LYS A 16 -7.95 -21.22 -6.07
N GLY A 17 -8.98 -21.10 -5.26
CA GLY A 17 -9.94 -20.00 -5.30
C GLY A 17 -10.76 -19.93 -6.58
N GLY A 18 -11.69 -18.99 -6.63
CA GLY A 18 -12.55 -18.75 -7.78
C GLY A 18 -13.50 -17.57 -7.57
N PHE A 19 -14.13 -17.12 -8.62
CA PHE A 19 -15.15 -16.06 -8.53
C PHE A 19 -16.52 -16.63 -8.13
N ALA A 20 -17.17 -15.97 -7.18
CA ALA A 20 -18.57 -16.12 -6.87
C ALA A 20 -19.32 -14.83 -7.23
N THR A 21 -20.60 -14.96 -7.59
CA THR A 21 -21.42 -13.82 -8.01
C THR A 21 -22.57 -13.59 -7.04
N TYR A 22 -22.69 -12.35 -6.60
CA TYR A 22 -23.68 -11.94 -5.60
C TYR A 22 -24.50 -10.75 -6.12
N PRO A 23 -25.82 -10.83 -6.18
CA PRO A 23 -26.66 -9.67 -6.39
C PRO A 23 -26.78 -8.89 -5.08
N VAL A 24 -26.64 -7.56 -5.14
CA VAL A 24 -26.86 -6.67 -4.00
C VAL A 24 -27.83 -5.58 -4.41
N ASP A 25 -28.95 -5.49 -3.69
CA ASP A 25 -29.99 -4.51 -3.88
C ASP A 25 -29.94 -3.42 -2.79
N HIS A 26 -30.64 -2.32 -3.03
CA HIS A 26 -30.78 -1.21 -2.07
C HIS A 26 -29.49 -0.49 -1.67
N VAL A 27 -28.44 -0.55 -2.51
CA VAL A 27 -27.20 0.20 -2.28
C VAL A 27 -27.45 1.69 -2.46
N SER A 28 -27.15 2.50 -1.44
CA SER A 28 -27.14 3.96 -1.55
C SER A 28 -25.91 4.45 -2.31
N LYS A 29 -26.07 5.51 -3.10
CA LYS A 29 -24.94 6.18 -3.78
C LYS A 29 -23.96 6.82 -2.80
N ASP A 30 -24.40 7.13 -1.59
CA ASP A 30 -23.60 7.78 -0.57
C ASP A 30 -22.85 6.80 0.34
N MET A 31 -23.15 5.50 0.29
CA MET A 31 -22.38 4.47 0.94
C MET A 31 -20.94 4.44 0.42
N SER A 32 -20.00 4.15 1.31
CA SER A 32 -18.66 3.73 0.91
C SER A 32 -18.67 2.32 0.32
N PHE A 33 -17.63 1.96 -0.40
CA PHE A 33 -17.47 0.62 -0.96
C PHE A 33 -17.44 -0.46 0.13
N LEU A 34 -16.85 -0.16 1.29
CA LEU A 34 -16.82 -1.10 2.41
C LEU A 34 -18.18 -1.30 3.06
N GLU A 35 -18.99 -0.24 3.20
CA GLU A 35 -20.37 -0.36 3.69
C GLU A 35 -21.24 -1.21 2.77
N MET A 36 -21.03 -1.11 1.45
CA MET A 36 -21.71 -2.00 0.49
C MET A 36 -21.30 -3.48 0.70
N LEU A 37 -20.04 -3.76 1.02
CA LEU A 37 -19.58 -5.11 1.37
C LEU A 37 -20.13 -5.58 2.73
N ASP A 38 -20.27 -4.67 3.71
CA ASP A 38 -20.95 -4.98 4.97
C ASP A 38 -22.40 -5.40 4.73
N VAL A 39 -23.16 -4.66 3.89
CA VAL A 39 -24.55 -5.01 3.51
C VAL A 39 -24.61 -6.40 2.85
N LEU A 40 -23.65 -6.73 1.96
CA LEU A 40 -23.59 -8.07 1.39
C LEU A 40 -23.34 -9.13 2.49
N ASN A 41 -22.42 -8.88 3.41
CA ASN A 41 -22.08 -9.82 4.47
C ASN A 41 -23.24 -10.05 5.45
N ASP A 42 -24.02 -9.03 5.74
CA ASP A 42 -25.25 -9.16 6.52
C ASP A 42 -26.24 -10.09 5.81
N GLN A 43 -26.46 -9.89 4.51
CA GLN A 43 -27.32 -10.76 3.71
C GLN A 43 -26.85 -12.22 3.63
N LEU A 44 -25.52 -12.44 3.54
CA LEU A 44 -24.94 -13.79 3.54
C LEU A 44 -25.13 -14.46 4.91
N THR A 45 -24.90 -13.72 5.98
CA THR A 45 -25.05 -14.20 7.36
C THR A 45 -26.51 -14.60 7.66
N GLU A 46 -27.47 -13.78 7.24
CA GLU A 46 -28.90 -14.09 7.38
C GLU A 46 -29.31 -15.39 6.65
N LYS A 47 -28.64 -15.69 5.54
CA LYS A 47 -28.86 -16.93 4.76
C LYS A 47 -28.06 -18.13 5.31
N GLY A 48 -27.22 -17.94 6.32
CA GLY A 48 -26.31 -18.95 6.83
C GLY A 48 -25.14 -19.27 5.90
N GLU A 49 -24.79 -18.36 4.97
CA GLU A 49 -23.65 -18.46 4.07
C GLU A 49 -22.39 -17.83 4.69
N ASP A 50 -21.20 -18.30 4.28
CA ASP A 50 -19.91 -17.78 4.77
C ASP A 50 -19.69 -16.36 4.24
N PRO A 51 -19.54 -15.33 5.12
CA PRO A 51 -19.31 -13.96 4.72
C PRO A 51 -18.03 -13.80 3.90
N VAL A 52 -17.95 -12.75 3.09
CA VAL A 52 -16.74 -12.38 2.37
C VAL A 52 -15.74 -11.76 3.35
N HIS A 53 -14.54 -12.31 3.41
CA HIS A 53 -13.47 -11.75 4.24
C HIS A 53 -12.72 -10.66 3.49
N PHE A 54 -12.66 -9.48 4.09
CA PHE A 54 -11.90 -8.33 3.61
C PHE A 54 -11.34 -7.53 4.79
N ASP A 55 -10.18 -6.92 4.59
CA ASP A 55 -9.54 -6.10 5.62
C ASP A 55 -10.11 -4.68 5.64
N HIS A 56 -10.36 -4.19 6.84
CA HIS A 56 -10.71 -2.80 7.12
C HIS A 56 -10.32 -2.44 8.55
N ASP A 57 -10.11 -1.14 8.81
CA ASP A 57 -9.83 -0.64 10.14
C ASP A 57 -10.33 0.81 10.28
N CYS A 58 -9.49 1.82 9.95
CA CYS A 58 -9.81 3.23 10.21
C CYS A 58 -11.04 3.76 9.48
N ARG A 59 -11.37 3.26 8.29
CA ARG A 59 -12.40 3.77 7.35
C ARG A 59 -12.24 5.26 6.98
N GLU A 60 -11.07 5.85 7.23
CA GLU A 60 -10.74 7.27 7.01
C GLU A 60 -9.60 7.48 6.00
N GLY A 61 -9.16 6.42 5.32
CA GLY A 61 -8.13 6.50 4.29
C GLY A 61 -6.70 6.68 4.81
N ILE A 62 -6.39 6.27 6.05
CA ILE A 62 -5.09 6.50 6.70
C ILE A 62 -4.35 5.24 7.14
N CYS A 63 -5.02 4.09 7.32
CA CYS A 63 -4.37 2.87 7.83
C CYS A 63 -3.80 1.95 6.75
N GLY A 64 -4.25 2.07 5.49
CA GLY A 64 -3.82 1.22 4.38
C GLY A 64 -4.35 -0.22 4.40
N MET A 65 -5.32 -0.56 5.28
CA MET A 65 -5.82 -1.94 5.42
C MET A 65 -6.79 -2.37 4.31
N CYS A 66 -7.66 -1.48 3.83
CA CYS A 66 -8.73 -1.77 2.87
C CYS A 66 -8.22 -2.01 1.43
N SER A 67 -7.37 -3.00 1.26
CA SER A 67 -6.62 -3.25 0.02
C SER A 67 -7.39 -4.18 -0.92
N LEU A 68 -8.16 -3.60 -1.85
CA LEU A 68 -8.95 -4.32 -2.84
C LEU A 68 -8.59 -3.93 -4.27
N TYR A 69 -8.65 -4.91 -5.17
CA TYR A 69 -8.54 -4.72 -6.62
C TYR A 69 -9.95 -4.70 -7.20
N ILE A 70 -10.39 -3.55 -7.70
CA ILE A 70 -11.78 -3.31 -8.12
C ILE A 70 -11.79 -2.98 -9.61
N ASN A 71 -12.51 -3.77 -10.40
CA ASN A 71 -12.59 -3.63 -11.87
C ASN A 71 -11.20 -3.49 -12.54
N GLY A 72 -10.22 -4.23 -12.06
CA GLY A 72 -8.87 -4.23 -12.61
C GLY A 72 -7.99 -3.04 -12.18
N LYS A 73 -8.40 -2.28 -11.15
CA LYS A 73 -7.61 -1.17 -10.59
C LYS A 73 -7.45 -1.29 -9.07
N PRO A 74 -6.26 -1.02 -8.52
CA PRO A 74 -6.07 -0.92 -7.08
C PRO A 74 -6.99 0.16 -6.49
N HIS A 75 -7.77 -0.20 -5.46
CA HIS A 75 -8.75 0.66 -4.79
C HIS A 75 -9.91 1.16 -5.66
N GLY A 76 -9.99 0.79 -6.96
CA GLY A 76 -11.09 1.16 -7.85
C GLY A 76 -10.79 2.33 -8.79
N PRO A 77 -11.84 2.96 -9.35
CA PRO A 77 -11.69 3.89 -10.48
C PRO A 77 -11.07 5.24 -10.14
N LEU A 78 -11.03 5.61 -8.86
CA LEU A 78 -10.50 6.90 -8.39
C LEU A 78 -9.17 6.73 -7.67
N GLN A 79 -8.33 7.77 -7.67
CA GLN A 79 -7.08 7.80 -6.90
C GLN A 79 -7.39 8.05 -5.41
N THR A 80 -7.98 7.05 -4.75
CA THR A 80 -8.38 7.10 -3.35
C THR A 80 -8.24 5.72 -2.71
N THR A 81 -8.46 5.62 -1.40
CA THR A 81 -8.53 4.32 -0.72
C THR A 81 -9.92 3.71 -0.87
N THR A 82 -10.04 2.38 -0.77
CA THR A 82 -11.32 1.69 -0.94
C THR A 82 -12.38 2.17 0.06
N CYS A 83 -11.97 2.50 1.30
CA CYS A 83 -12.91 3.01 2.31
C CYS A 83 -13.42 4.43 2.03
N GLN A 84 -12.74 5.19 1.15
CA GLN A 84 -13.16 6.52 0.71
C GLN A 84 -13.78 6.50 -0.69
N LEU A 85 -13.85 5.33 -1.33
CA LEU A 85 -14.55 5.14 -2.59
C LEU A 85 -16.06 5.00 -2.31
N HIS A 86 -16.86 5.91 -2.86
CA HIS A 86 -18.33 5.90 -2.69
C HIS A 86 -19.01 5.23 -3.86
N MET A 87 -20.18 4.61 -3.60
CA MET A 87 -20.93 3.86 -4.60
C MET A 87 -21.48 4.71 -5.75
N ARG A 88 -21.53 6.04 -5.60
CA ARG A 88 -21.82 6.98 -6.70
C ARG A 88 -20.80 6.95 -7.85
N SER A 89 -19.64 6.32 -7.64
CA SER A 89 -18.62 6.10 -8.69
C SER A 89 -18.97 4.95 -9.65
N PHE A 90 -20.07 4.24 -9.39
CA PHE A 90 -20.56 3.10 -10.18
C PHE A 90 -21.98 3.37 -10.69
N ASN A 91 -22.37 2.65 -11.76
CA ASN A 91 -23.68 2.79 -12.35
C ASN A 91 -24.68 1.76 -11.80
N ASP A 92 -25.97 2.09 -11.83
CA ASP A 92 -27.02 1.14 -11.51
C ASP A 92 -27.02 -0.02 -12.52
N GLY A 93 -27.13 -1.26 -12.04
CA GLY A 93 -27.04 -2.48 -12.86
C GLY A 93 -25.62 -2.91 -13.21
N GLU A 94 -24.58 -2.21 -12.74
CA GLU A 94 -23.18 -2.54 -13.06
C GLU A 94 -22.74 -3.86 -12.41
N THR A 95 -21.87 -4.60 -13.13
CA THR A 95 -21.15 -5.74 -12.57
C THR A 95 -19.76 -5.29 -12.11
N ILE A 96 -19.47 -5.41 -10.82
CA ILE A 96 -18.21 -5.01 -10.21
C ILE A 96 -17.39 -6.26 -9.87
N THR A 97 -16.18 -6.34 -10.41
CA THR A 97 -15.23 -7.43 -10.08
C THR A 97 -14.33 -7.01 -8.92
N ILE A 98 -14.22 -7.86 -7.90
CA ILE A 98 -13.45 -7.58 -6.68
C ILE A 98 -12.48 -8.73 -6.42
N GLU A 99 -11.20 -8.40 -6.27
CA GLU A 99 -10.11 -9.35 -6.13
C GLU A 99 -9.12 -8.92 -5.04
N PRO A 100 -8.37 -9.86 -4.42
CA PRO A 100 -7.24 -9.53 -3.55
C PRO A 100 -6.06 -8.99 -4.37
N TRP A 101 -5.05 -8.42 -3.70
CA TRP A 101 -3.76 -8.18 -4.34
C TRP A 101 -3.15 -9.50 -4.86
N ARG A 102 -2.72 -9.54 -6.11
CA ARG A 102 -2.19 -10.76 -6.74
C ARG A 102 -0.66 -10.84 -6.78
N ALA A 103 0.03 -10.08 -5.96
CA ALA A 103 1.48 -10.16 -5.86
C ALA A 103 1.91 -11.42 -5.10
N LYS A 104 2.95 -12.12 -5.58
CA LYS A 104 3.51 -13.29 -4.90
C LYS A 104 3.94 -12.99 -3.46
N ALA A 105 4.47 -11.78 -3.23
CA ALA A 105 4.89 -11.32 -1.90
C ALA A 105 3.72 -11.01 -0.96
N PHE A 106 2.47 -11.03 -1.45
CA PHE A 106 1.24 -10.87 -0.69
C PHE A 106 0.34 -12.10 -0.83
N PRO A 107 0.70 -13.24 -0.22
CA PRO A 107 -0.11 -14.45 -0.31
C PRO A 107 -1.50 -14.24 0.29
N VAL A 108 -2.52 -14.80 -0.37
CA VAL A 108 -3.91 -14.71 0.10
C VAL A 108 -4.06 -15.51 1.40
N VAL A 109 -4.64 -14.89 2.41
CA VAL A 109 -5.00 -15.51 3.69
C VAL A 109 -6.37 -16.16 3.57
N LYS A 110 -7.39 -15.37 3.23
CA LYS A 110 -8.76 -15.83 2.93
C LYS A 110 -9.46 -14.77 2.07
N ASP A 111 -10.17 -15.19 1.04
CA ASP A 111 -10.95 -14.36 0.11
C ASP A 111 -10.16 -13.14 -0.41
N LEU A 112 -10.44 -11.95 0.10
CA LEU A 112 -9.83 -10.69 -0.31
C LEU A 112 -8.69 -10.26 0.63
N VAL A 113 -8.46 -10.99 1.73
CA VAL A 113 -7.41 -10.70 2.71
C VAL A 113 -6.08 -11.28 2.27
N VAL A 114 -5.05 -10.46 2.27
CA VAL A 114 -3.68 -10.85 1.93
C VAL A 114 -2.71 -10.59 3.07
N ASN A 115 -1.67 -11.41 3.18
CA ASN A 115 -0.59 -11.19 4.15
C ASN A 115 0.40 -10.14 3.60
N ARG A 116 0.47 -8.98 4.25
CA ARG A 116 1.38 -7.88 3.90
C ARG A 116 2.57 -7.73 4.84
N SER A 117 2.87 -8.72 5.68
CA SER A 117 3.99 -8.65 6.63
C SER A 117 5.37 -8.50 5.95
N ALA A 118 5.48 -8.73 4.65
CA ALA A 118 6.65 -8.36 3.87
C ALA A 118 6.96 -6.85 3.97
N PHE A 119 5.95 -6.00 3.98
CA PHE A 119 6.11 -4.56 4.17
C PHE A 119 6.60 -4.22 5.59
N ASP A 120 6.07 -4.90 6.60
CA ASP A 120 6.49 -4.70 7.98
C ASP A 120 7.97 -5.05 8.16
N ARG A 121 8.43 -6.15 7.56
CA ARG A 121 9.85 -6.55 7.61
C ARG A 121 10.76 -5.54 6.89
N ILE A 122 10.31 -4.94 5.78
CA ILE A 122 11.07 -3.86 5.12
C ILE A 122 11.20 -2.65 6.06
N ILE A 123 10.11 -2.24 6.73
CA ILE A 123 10.16 -1.13 7.69
C ILE A 123 11.04 -1.48 8.89
N GLN A 124 10.94 -2.70 9.43
CA GLN A 124 11.79 -3.16 10.55
C GLN A 124 13.28 -3.15 10.20
N ALA A 125 13.64 -3.37 8.93
CA ALA A 125 15.03 -3.38 8.49
C ALA A 125 15.74 -2.02 8.58
N GLY A 126 15.00 -0.89 8.51
CA GLY A 126 15.62 0.43 8.58
C GLY A 126 14.66 1.63 8.58
N GLY A 127 13.36 1.41 8.55
CA GLY A 127 12.35 2.47 8.45
C GLY A 127 12.09 3.24 9.76
N TYR A 128 13.08 3.34 10.62
CA TYR A 128 13.00 3.94 11.94
C TYR A 128 14.17 4.91 12.21
N VAL A 129 14.05 5.68 13.27
CA VAL A 129 15.13 6.47 13.87
C VAL A 129 15.48 5.82 15.21
N SER A 130 16.76 5.47 15.42
CA SER A 130 17.20 4.85 16.66
C SER A 130 17.30 5.87 17.79
N VAL A 131 17.19 5.40 19.03
CA VAL A 131 17.37 6.24 20.23
C VAL A 131 18.83 6.65 20.45
N ASN A 132 19.77 5.98 19.80
CA ASN A 132 21.20 6.23 19.92
C ASN A 132 21.71 7.07 18.75
N THR A 133 21.14 8.24 18.56
CA THR A 133 21.44 9.15 17.45
C THR A 133 22.55 10.16 17.75
N GLY A 134 23.30 10.00 18.86
CA GLY A 134 24.26 10.99 19.34
C GLY A 134 23.55 12.15 20.07
N GLY A 135 24.21 13.29 20.18
CA GLY A 135 23.58 14.50 20.74
C GLY A 135 22.41 14.96 19.87
N VAL A 136 21.23 15.06 20.45
CA VAL A 136 20.08 15.64 19.75
C VAL A 136 20.22 17.17 19.86
N PRO A 137 20.32 17.90 18.72
CA PRO A 137 20.34 19.36 18.77
C PRO A 137 19.00 19.91 19.29
N ASP A 138 19.06 21.10 19.90
CA ASP A 138 17.87 21.81 20.33
C ASP A 138 16.92 22.09 19.15
N ALA A 139 15.65 22.29 19.46
CA ALA A 139 14.66 22.68 18.45
C ALA A 139 15.14 23.94 17.71
N ASN A 140 15.05 23.94 16.38
CA ASN A 140 15.54 24.98 15.48
C ASN A 140 17.07 25.16 15.37
N GLU A 141 17.88 24.32 16.00
CA GLU A 141 19.33 24.38 15.84
C GLU A 141 19.78 23.99 14.42
N ILE A 142 19.12 23.01 13.80
CA ILE A 142 19.36 22.60 12.42
C ILE A 142 18.13 22.94 11.55
N PRO A 143 18.01 24.17 11.07
CA PRO A 143 16.90 24.56 10.20
C PRO A 143 17.01 23.85 8.86
N ILE A 144 15.87 23.38 8.34
CA ILE A 144 15.75 22.83 6.99
C ILE A 144 14.89 23.75 6.12
N PRO A 145 15.21 23.94 4.82
CA PRO A 145 14.35 24.69 3.92
C PRO A 145 12.95 24.07 3.82
N LYS A 146 11.94 24.92 3.73
CA LYS A 146 10.53 24.46 3.60
C LYS A 146 10.35 23.46 2.46
N THR A 147 10.97 23.69 1.31
CA THR A 147 10.90 22.79 0.15
C THR A 147 11.41 21.38 0.46
N ILE A 148 12.44 21.25 1.29
CA ILE A 148 12.99 19.95 1.73
C ILE A 148 12.03 19.29 2.72
N ALA A 149 11.51 20.07 3.67
CA ALA A 149 10.52 19.59 4.64
C ALA A 149 9.25 19.10 3.91
N ASP A 150 8.72 19.86 2.95
CA ASP A 150 7.55 19.48 2.15
C ASP A 150 7.78 18.13 1.42
N LEU A 151 8.92 17.97 0.74
CA LEU A 151 9.27 16.70 0.07
C LEU A 151 9.38 15.53 1.05
N ALA A 152 9.89 15.77 2.26
CA ALA A 152 9.96 14.74 3.30
C ALA A 152 8.57 14.34 3.80
N MET A 153 7.69 15.34 4.03
CA MET A 153 6.33 15.11 4.49
C MET A 153 5.45 14.46 3.41
N ASP A 154 5.62 14.84 2.14
CA ASP A 154 4.95 14.18 1.02
C ASP A 154 5.33 12.69 0.96
N ALA A 155 6.61 12.36 1.12
CA ALA A 155 7.05 10.97 1.19
C ALA A 155 6.50 10.23 2.44
N ALA A 156 6.34 10.94 3.56
CA ALA A 156 5.79 10.41 4.81
C ALA A 156 4.30 10.03 4.73
N GLN A 157 3.56 10.54 3.74
CA GLN A 157 2.14 10.24 3.56
C GLN A 157 1.86 8.78 3.17
N CYS A 158 2.89 7.98 2.84
CA CYS A 158 2.72 6.59 2.49
C CYS A 158 2.07 5.80 3.64
N ILE A 159 0.91 5.18 3.37
CA ILE A 159 0.12 4.40 4.33
C ILE A 159 0.36 2.87 4.22
N GLY A 160 1.30 2.42 3.39
CA GLY A 160 1.62 1.00 3.25
C GLY A 160 0.48 0.13 2.69
N CYS A 161 -0.44 0.69 1.93
CA CYS A 161 -1.62 -0.05 1.43
C CYS A 161 -1.29 -1.14 0.39
N GLY A 162 -0.15 -1.05 -0.32
CA GLY A 162 0.24 -2.02 -1.34
C GLY A 162 -0.29 -1.75 -2.74
N ALA A 163 -1.05 -0.66 -2.98
CA ALA A 163 -1.57 -0.31 -4.30
C ALA A 163 -0.46 -0.17 -5.36
N CYS A 164 0.70 0.37 -4.97
CA CYS A 164 1.87 0.48 -5.83
C CYS A 164 2.41 -0.87 -6.33
N VAL A 165 2.38 -1.90 -5.47
CA VAL A 165 2.76 -3.27 -5.83
C VAL A 165 1.70 -3.89 -6.74
N ALA A 166 0.43 -3.72 -6.39
CA ALA A 166 -0.69 -4.25 -7.15
C ALA A 166 -0.79 -3.65 -8.57
N ALA A 167 -0.51 -2.34 -8.72
CA ALA A 167 -0.50 -1.66 -10.01
C ALA A 167 0.71 -2.03 -10.90
N CYS A 168 1.81 -2.47 -10.28
CA CYS A 168 3.05 -2.73 -10.98
C CYS A 168 3.03 -4.08 -11.70
N LYS A 169 3.33 -4.10 -13.01
CA LYS A 169 3.42 -5.34 -13.79
C LYS A 169 4.42 -6.35 -13.21
N ASN A 170 5.44 -5.85 -12.53
CA ASN A 170 6.49 -6.67 -11.90
C ASN A 170 6.24 -6.88 -10.39
N ALA A 171 5.15 -6.39 -9.84
CA ALA A 171 4.87 -6.39 -8.40
C ALA A 171 6.04 -5.81 -7.56
N SER A 172 6.61 -4.68 -8.01
CA SER A 172 7.75 -4.03 -7.36
C SER A 172 7.32 -3.21 -6.14
N ALA A 173 8.05 -3.32 -5.02
CA ALA A 173 7.82 -2.52 -3.81
C ALA A 173 8.68 -1.24 -3.76
N MET A 174 9.34 -0.88 -4.85
CA MET A 174 10.28 0.25 -4.91
C MET A 174 9.65 1.56 -4.44
N LEU A 175 8.39 1.86 -4.80
CA LEU A 175 7.74 3.10 -4.36
C LEU A 175 7.50 3.12 -2.85
N PHE A 176 7.05 2.01 -2.26
CA PHE A 176 6.85 1.87 -0.82
C PHE A 176 8.17 2.05 -0.05
N THR A 177 9.19 1.31 -0.43
CA THR A 177 10.52 1.34 0.22
C THR A 177 11.16 2.71 0.09
N SER A 178 11.09 3.31 -1.11
CA SER A 178 11.67 4.61 -1.40
C SER A 178 11.01 5.76 -0.65
N ALA A 179 9.72 5.67 -0.39
CA ALA A 179 8.99 6.70 0.37
C ALA A 179 9.60 6.87 1.79
N LYS A 180 9.81 5.76 2.50
CA LYS A 180 10.40 5.81 3.85
C LYS A 180 11.88 6.20 3.83
N ILE A 181 12.67 5.67 2.92
CA ILE A 181 14.08 6.07 2.75
C ILE A 181 14.18 7.56 2.44
N SER A 182 13.36 8.07 1.51
CA SER A 182 13.35 9.51 1.14
C SER A 182 12.95 10.40 2.30
N GLN A 183 11.89 10.06 3.02
CA GLN A 183 11.44 10.81 4.20
C GLN A 183 12.62 11.06 5.15
N LEU A 184 13.28 9.99 5.57
CA LEU A 184 14.33 10.07 6.58
C LEU A 184 15.67 10.58 6.03
N ALA A 185 15.95 10.41 4.73
CA ALA A 185 17.13 10.99 4.10
C ALA A 185 17.07 12.53 3.98
N LEU A 186 15.86 13.09 3.93
CA LEU A 186 15.63 14.54 3.82
C LEU A 186 15.56 15.24 5.18
N LEU A 187 15.34 14.49 6.26
CA LEU A 187 15.18 15.04 7.61
C LEU A 187 16.48 14.89 8.44
N PRO A 188 16.82 15.86 9.30
CA PRO A 188 17.97 15.77 10.19
C PRO A 188 17.97 14.51 11.05
N GLN A 189 16.79 14.11 11.55
CA GLN A 189 16.60 12.94 12.42
C GLN A 189 17.00 11.61 11.77
N GLY A 190 16.99 11.55 10.45
CA GLY A 190 17.32 10.32 9.72
C GLY A 190 18.77 10.19 9.29
N GLN A 191 19.64 11.15 9.61
CA GLN A 191 20.99 11.19 9.05
C GLN A 191 21.93 10.12 9.61
N VAL A 192 21.80 9.74 10.88
CA VAL A 192 22.68 8.76 11.54
C VAL A 192 22.62 7.40 10.82
N GLU A 193 21.40 6.90 10.55
CA GLU A 193 21.18 5.62 9.88
C GLU A 193 21.03 5.72 8.36
N ARG A 194 21.26 6.87 7.75
CA ARG A 194 20.95 7.15 6.34
C ARG A 194 21.47 6.09 5.38
N LYS A 195 22.76 5.73 5.49
CA LYS A 195 23.42 4.74 4.62
C LYS A 195 22.92 3.33 4.92
N THR A 196 23.04 2.91 6.18
CA THR A 196 22.64 1.56 6.62
C THR A 196 21.15 1.30 6.41
N ARG A 197 20.30 2.34 6.50
CA ARG A 197 18.89 2.28 6.17
C ARG A 197 18.68 1.93 4.70
N ALA A 198 19.35 2.64 3.78
CA ALA A 198 19.20 2.40 2.35
C ALA A 198 19.63 0.98 1.98
N GLU A 199 20.79 0.52 2.47
CA GLU A 199 21.29 -0.85 2.23
C GLU A 199 20.34 -1.90 2.79
N LYS A 200 19.95 -1.82 4.06
CA LYS A 200 19.14 -2.84 4.73
C LYS A 200 17.71 -2.92 4.19
N MET A 201 17.07 -1.78 3.93
CA MET A 201 15.69 -1.78 3.42
C MET A 201 15.62 -2.26 1.98
N VAL A 202 16.61 -1.94 1.13
CA VAL A 202 16.67 -2.46 -0.23
C VAL A 202 16.96 -3.96 -0.21
N ALA A 203 17.94 -4.42 0.57
CA ALA A 203 18.24 -5.84 0.71
C ALA A 203 17.05 -6.65 1.23
N GLN A 204 16.31 -6.11 2.22
CA GLN A 204 15.10 -6.76 2.71
C GLN A 204 14.00 -6.81 1.64
N MET A 205 13.79 -5.72 0.88
CA MET A 205 12.83 -5.70 -0.23
C MET A 205 13.14 -6.78 -1.26
N ASP A 206 14.41 -6.95 -1.61
CA ASP A 206 14.84 -7.98 -2.56
C ASP A 206 14.63 -9.40 -1.99
N ALA A 207 14.90 -9.60 -0.68
CA ALA A 207 14.69 -10.87 0.01
C ALA A 207 13.20 -11.27 0.08
N GLU A 208 12.27 -10.32 0.12
CA GLU A 208 10.83 -10.58 0.15
C GLU A 208 10.24 -11.05 -1.20
N GLY A 209 11.03 -11.03 -2.26
CA GLY A 209 10.63 -11.51 -3.57
C GLY A 209 9.75 -10.56 -4.36
N PHE A 210 9.83 -9.26 -4.09
CA PHE A 210 9.25 -8.24 -4.96
C PHE A 210 10.03 -8.13 -6.27
N GLY A 211 9.32 -7.85 -7.35
CA GLY A 211 9.94 -7.72 -8.67
C GLY A 211 10.71 -6.42 -8.87
N ALA A 212 11.60 -6.42 -9.85
CA ALA A 212 12.40 -5.26 -10.22
C ALA A 212 11.56 -4.14 -10.86
N CYS A 213 11.90 -2.89 -10.56
CA CYS A 213 11.26 -1.71 -11.14
C CYS A 213 11.69 -1.52 -12.61
N THR A 214 10.72 -1.35 -13.50
CA THR A 214 10.93 -1.00 -14.91
C THR A 214 10.48 0.43 -15.24
N ASN A 215 10.27 1.26 -14.23
CA ASN A 215 9.98 2.69 -14.32
C ASN A 215 8.74 3.02 -15.18
N THR A 216 7.67 2.22 -15.07
CA THR A 216 6.43 2.44 -15.84
C THR A 216 5.55 3.57 -15.29
N GLY A 217 5.76 4.01 -14.05
CA GLY A 217 4.97 5.06 -13.39
C GLY A 217 3.59 4.62 -12.87
N ALA A 218 3.14 3.40 -13.12
CA ALA A 218 1.83 2.92 -12.69
C ALA A 218 1.63 3.00 -11.16
N CYS A 219 2.69 2.81 -10.38
CA CYS A 219 2.65 2.88 -8.92
C CYS A 219 2.32 4.29 -8.40
N GLU A 220 2.81 5.35 -9.04
CA GLU A 220 2.46 6.75 -8.71
C GLU A 220 1.03 7.07 -9.13
N ALA A 221 0.64 6.66 -10.34
CA ALA A 221 -0.69 6.93 -10.89
C ALA A 221 -1.82 6.33 -10.05
N GLU A 222 -1.60 5.15 -9.45
CA GLU A 222 -2.59 4.45 -8.62
C GLU A 222 -2.38 4.68 -7.10
N CYS A 223 -1.43 5.53 -6.71
CA CYS A 223 -1.18 5.79 -5.29
C CYS A 223 -2.26 6.68 -4.67
N PRO A 224 -3.04 6.22 -3.67
CA PRO A 224 -4.09 7.03 -3.05
C PRO A 224 -3.55 8.22 -2.26
N LYS A 225 -2.24 8.28 -2.04
CA LYS A 225 -1.53 9.36 -1.33
C LYS A 225 -0.59 10.18 -2.23
N GLY A 226 -0.60 9.95 -3.55
CA GLY A 226 0.18 10.73 -4.49
C GLY A 226 1.71 10.64 -4.28
N ILE A 227 2.21 9.51 -3.75
CA ILE A 227 3.65 9.34 -3.53
C ILE A 227 4.38 9.38 -4.87
N SER A 228 5.29 10.34 -5.03
CA SER A 228 6.00 10.56 -6.29
C SER A 228 7.07 9.50 -6.57
N ILE A 229 7.14 9.10 -7.84
CA ILE A 229 8.18 8.19 -8.37
C ILE A 229 9.61 8.79 -8.22
N THR A 230 9.75 10.09 -8.01
CA THR A 230 11.04 10.75 -7.75
C THR A 230 11.71 10.22 -6.47
N ASN A 231 10.93 9.67 -5.53
CA ASN A 231 11.44 8.99 -4.36
C ASN A 231 12.28 7.76 -4.73
N ILE A 232 11.92 7.02 -5.80
CA ILE A 232 12.70 5.88 -6.29
C ILE A 232 14.09 6.35 -6.76
N ALA A 233 14.15 7.44 -7.52
CA ALA A 233 15.42 8.02 -7.96
C ALA A 233 16.30 8.46 -6.78
N ARG A 234 15.68 9.03 -5.73
CA ARG A 234 16.39 9.40 -4.49
C ARG A 234 16.90 8.15 -3.76
N MET A 235 16.08 7.14 -3.57
CA MET A 235 16.48 5.88 -2.95
C MET A 235 17.67 5.24 -3.68
N ASN A 236 17.64 5.18 -5.00
CA ASN A 236 18.73 4.62 -5.79
C ASN A 236 20.05 5.39 -5.56
N ARG A 237 19.97 6.72 -5.47
CA ARG A 237 21.15 7.56 -5.14
C ARG A 237 21.66 7.31 -3.71
N GLU A 238 20.75 7.19 -2.74
CA GLU A 238 21.11 6.89 -1.36
C GLU A 238 21.79 5.50 -1.26
N TYR A 239 21.22 4.51 -1.91
CA TYR A 239 21.77 3.15 -1.95
C TYR A 239 23.15 3.11 -2.62
N PHE A 240 23.30 3.73 -3.78
CA PHE A 240 24.60 3.81 -4.48
C PHE A 240 25.67 4.52 -3.63
N SER A 241 25.31 5.65 -3.00
CA SER A 241 26.21 6.37 -2.10
C SER A 241 26.61 5.53 -0.89
N ALA A 242 25.70 4.72 -0.36
CA ALA A 242 25.98 3.84 0.78
C ALA A 242 26.98 2.75 0.40
N VAL A 243 26.73 2.02 -0.69
CA VAL A 243 27.60 0.91 -1.17
C VAL A 243 29.01 1.41 -1.48
N VAL A 244 29.16 2.50 -2.24
CA VAL A 244 30.48 3.05 -2.58
C VAL A 244 31.25 3.52 -1.33
N SER A 245 30.54 3.96 -0.29
CA SER A 245 31.20 4.39 0.96
C SER A 245 31.62 3.23 1.85
N SER A 246 30.94 2.09 1.79
CA SER A 246 31.28 0.89 2.57
C SER A 246 32.49 0.14 2.01
N GLU A 247 32.80 0.29 0.73
CA GLU A 247 33.98 -0.31 0.10
C GLU A 247 35.31 0.43 0.45
N ASN A 248 35.22 1.60 1.07
CA ASN A 248 36.37 2.43 1.43
C ASN A 248 36.72 2.38 2.94
N VAL A 249 36.14 1.45 3.68
CA VAL A 249 36.47 1.17 5.11
C VAL A 249 37.00 -0.26 5.23
#